data_45b3212add62a63ab400e2fa9d06bb4b
#
_entry.id   45b3212add62a63ab400e2fa9d06bb4b
#
_cell.length_a   1.000
_cell.length_b   1.000
_cell.length_c   1.000
_cell.angle_alpha   90.00
_cell.angle_beta   90.00
_cell.angle_gamma   90.00
#
_symmetry.space_group_name_H-M   'P 1'
#
loop_
_entity.id
_entity.type
_entity.pdbx_description
1 polymer ?
#
loop_
_entity_poly.entity_id
_entity_poly.type
_entity_poly.pdbx_seq_one_letter_code
_entity_poly.pdbx_strand_id
1 'polypeptide(L)'
;MESLYLWPARPAASLLALWLLSQLFCWAARAPVHRAFRALGRVLAGAFRITARWCKSVSVSIAKRDREMVLEMGKGDAESKVAREFRRVEVTFAKELGRYPELHRKMDDLTARIDADYKECGNAAPTPPGWAEATAAVAKMPQNADNVVKKVLEEIHNTAKSGEKKALQEYRDSTAKRHKILNGMAPMLKELKDNAADAGKSVAAALETTKRIDAHMTTYEQIRKGEDKAVRAMGWQSTQLFVASLLVLGVAIGGAFVNFNLIALPMSELVPAGSRIGGMPVSTVAALVVVLMEVAAGIFAMEMLGITSFFPKLDLLPASRRRIILAVAVGGLLLLACIECSLAVLREQLVESATALKQSLAGVHEKAVADPAASRIPVVGQAVLGFILPWILAMVAVPLETLIATGGHIFLTLTAGVLALVGTGARLLGHASRYLVEGARHLYDIYIVLPLQIERLATGARPSISTVKQGARP
;
A
#
# COMPACT_ATOMS: atom_id res chain seq x y z
N MET A 1 -40.49 31.33 57.72
CA MET A 1 -39.23 32.11 57.72
C MET A 1 -39.09 33.05 58.94
N GLU A 2 -40.12 33.22 59.72
CA GLU A 2 -40.14 34.13 60.92
C GLU A 2 -39.31 33.60 62.12
N SER A 3 -39.02 32.31 62.19
CA SER A 3 -38.23 31.70 63.29
C SER A 3 -36.73 31.95 63.24
N LEU A 4 -36.21 32.59 62.19
CA LEU A 4 -34.78 32.89 62.03
C LEU A 4 -34.38 34.30 62.50
N TYR A 5 -35.31 35.15 62.90
CA TYR A 5 -35.01 36.48 63.35
C TYR A 5 -34.87 36.54 64.90
N LEU A 6 -33.70 36.96 65.39
CA LEU A 6 -33.47 37.19 66.82
C LEU A 6 -34.37 38.29 67.39
N TRP A 7 -34.74 39.29 66.58
CA TRP A 7 -35.62 40.38 66.90
C TRP A 7 -36.64 40.59 65.76
N PRO A 8 -37.86 40.07 65.88
CA PRO A 8 -38.88 40.20 64.81
C PRO A 8 -39.25 41.65 64.44
N ALA A 9 -39.09 42.58 65.39
CA ALA A 9 -39.34 44.00 65.17
C ALA A 9 -38.27 44.75 64.34
N ARG A 10 -37.10 44.17 64.14
CA ARG A 10 -35.97 44.79 63.36
C ARG A 10 -35.28 43.73 62.58
N PRO A 11 -35.76 43.28 61.44
CA PRO A 11 -35.22 42.18 60.71
C PRO A 11 -33.79 42.45 60.18
N ALA A 12 -33.47 43.68 59.79
CA ALA A 12 -32.13 44.05 59.33
C ALA A 12 -31.06 43.96 60.46
N ALA A 13 -31.40 44.34 61.66
CA ALA A 13 -30.47 44.25 62.84
C ALA A 13 -30.24 42.77 63.22
N SER A 14 -31.28 41.93 63.14
CA SER A 14 -31.16 40.50 63.37
C SER A 14 -30.24 39.79 62.33
N LEU A 15 -30.35 40.14 61.07
CA LEU A 15 -29.48 39.61 60.01
C LEU A 15 -28.04 40.06 60.18
N LEU A 16 -27.82 41.34 60.57
CA LEU A 16 -26.47 41.83 60.86
C LEU A 16 -25.84 41.13 62.08
N ALA A 17 -26.64 40.90 63.14
CA ALA A 17 -26.15 40.20 64.32
C ALA A 17 -25.78 38.73 63.99
N LEU A 18 -26.61 38.03 63.25
CA LEU A 18 -26.33 36.67 62.77
C LEU A 18 -25.09 36.61 61.87
N TRP A 19 -24.95 37.58 60.98
CA TRP A 19 -23.77 37.68 60.12
C TRP A 19 -22.47 37.91 60.93
N LEU A 20 -22.44 38.82 61.88
CA LEU A 20 -21.31 39.08 62.80
C LEU A 20 -20.99 37.82 63.63
N LEU A 21 -22.03 37.14 64.16
CA LEU A 21 -21.85 35.92 64.93
C LEU A 21 -21.30 34.79 64.09
N SER A 22 -21.72 34.65 62.82
CA SER A 22 -21.18 33.69 61.86
C SER A 22 -19.70 33.99 61.52
N GLN A 23 -19.34 35.26 61.37
CA GLN A 23 -17.95 35.64 61.14
C GLN A 23 -17.07 35.30 62.34
N LEU A 24 -17.53 35.54 63.59
CA LEU A 24 -16.79 35.20 64.79
C LEU A 24 -16.59 33.68 64.92
N PHE A 25 -17.66 32.90 64.64
CA PHE A 25 -17.56 31.44 64.63
C PHE A 25 -16.59 30.92 63.56
N CYS A 26 -16.68 31.45 62.35
CA CYS A 26 -15.78 31.09 61.27
C CYS A 26 -14.29 31.53 61.58
N TRP A 27 -14.09 32.66 62.25
CA TRP A 27 -12.77 33.07 62.69
C TRP A 27 -12.17 32.09 63.72
N ALA A 28 -12.94 31.64 64.71
CA ALA A 28 -12.53 30.63 65.69
C ALA A 28 -12.21 29.27 65.00
N ALA A 29 -13.00 28.89 63.98
CA ALA A 29 -12.79 27.66 63.20
C ALA A 29 -11.72 27.75 62.11
N ARG A 30 -11.06 28.90 61.93
CA ARG A 30 -10.07 29.14 60.84
C ARG A 30 -8.98 28.09 60.79
N ALA A 31 -8.34 27.74 61.91
CA ALA A 31 -7.23 26.82 61.95
C ALA A 31 -7.58 25.38 61.51
N PRO A 32 -8.68 24.77 62.00
CA PRO A 32 -9.09 23.45 61.52
C PRO A 32 -9.58 23.47 60.06
N VAL A 33 -10.31 24.51 59.64
CA VAL A 33 -10.79 24.66 58.25
C VAL A 33 -9.62 24.77 57.25
N HIS A 34 -8.63 25.61 57.54
CA HIS A 34 -7.43 25.72 56.72
C HIS A 34 -6.60 24.41 56.68
N ARG A 35 -6.58 23.62 57.76
CA ARG A 35 -5.98 22.29 57.77
C ARG A 35 -6.74 21.33 56.89
N ALA A 36 -8.09 21.35 56.94
CA ALA A 36 -8.93 20.53 56.11
C ALA A 36 -8.77 20.85 54.61
N PHE A 37 -8.80 22.13 54.23
CA PHE A 37 -8.54 22.55 52.84
C PHE A 37 -7.16 22.10 52.33
N ARG A 38 -6.09 22.28 53.16
CA ARG A 38 -4.75 21.80 52.79
C ARG A 38 -4.67 20.28 52.66
N ALA A 39 -5.38 19.54 53.51
CA ALA A 39 -5.46 18.08 53.43
C ALA A 39 -6.19 17.65 52.18
N LEU A 40 -7.34 18.24 51.90
CA LEU A 40 -8.14 17.98 50.68
C LEU A 40 -7.33 18.25 49.41
N GLY A 41 -6.64 19.40 49.34
CA GLY A 41 -5.77 19.74 48.22
C GLY A 41 -4.62 18.75 47.99
N ARG A 42 -4.02 18.24 49.10
CA ARG A 42 -2.98 17.22 49.02
C ARG A 42 -3.51 15.88 48.52
N VAL A 43 -4.66 15.45 49.02
CA VAL A 43 -5.31 14.20 48.59
C VAL A 43 -5.71 14.27 47.13
N LEU A 44 -6.42 15.32 46.69
CA LEU A 44 -6.81 15.50 45.29
C LEU A 44 -5.62 15.58 44.37
N ALA A 45 -4.63 16.44 44.66
CA ALA A 45 -3.43 16.53 43.83
C ALA A 45 -2.57 15.25 43.89
N GLY A 46 -2.67 14.46 44.94
CA GLY A 46 -2.06 13.14 45.06
C GLY A 46 -2.71 12.13 44.16
N ALA A 47 -4.06 12.03 44.18
CA ALA A 47 -4.85 11.16 43.36
C ALA A 47 -4.59 11.43 41.86
N PHE A 48 -4.69 12.70 41.43
CA PHE A 48 -4.40 13.07 40.03
C PHE A 48 -2.97 12.77 39.62
N ARG A 49 -1.97 12.91 40.49
CA ARG A 49 -0.59 12.52 40.18
C ARG A 49 -0.40 11.02 40.02
N ILE A 50 -1.07 10.23 40.85
CA ILE A 50 -1.05 8.75 40.72
C ILE A 50 -1.68 8.34 39.41
N THR A 51 -2.88 8.84 39.10
CA THR A 51 -3.59 8.57 37.83
C THR A 51 -2.73 8.96 36.62
N ALA A 52 -2.13 10.16 36.64
CA ALA A 52 -1.27 10.63 35.57
C ALA A 52 -0.02 9.74 35.36
N ARG A 53 0.58 9.25 36.44
CA ARG A 53 1.73 8.31 36.38
C ARG A 53 1.30 6.97 35.83
N TRP A 54 0.18 6.44 36.30
CA TRP A 54 -0.39 5.19 35.80
C TRP A 54 -0.70 5.28 34.31
N CYS A 55 -1.43 6.30 33.86
CA CYS A 55 -1.73 6.52 32.44
C CYS A 55 -0.45 6.60 31.60
N LYS A 56 0.59 7.30 32.08
CA LYS A 56 1.87 7.38 31.38
C LYS A 56 2.56 6.02 31.29
N SER A 57 2.61 5.24 32.37
CA SER A 57 3.26 3.92 32.36
C SER A 57 2.56 2.96 31.42
N VAL A 58 1.22 2.94 31.43
CA VAL A 58 0.40 2.11 30.52
C VAL A 58 0.56 2.57 29.08
N SER A 59 0.52 3.87 28.81
CA SER A 59 0.75 4.42 27.46
C SER A 59 2.11 4.00 26.89
N VAL A 60 3.19 4.07 27.70
CA VAL A 60 4.54 3.64 27.29
C VAL A 60 4.59 2.12 27.04
N SER A 61 3.94 1.31 27.87
CA SER A 61 3.91 -0.14 27.65
C SER A 61 3.13 -0.53 26.40
N ILE A 62 2.01 0.16 26.10
CA ILE A 62 1.24 -0.01 24.87
C ILE A 62 2.06 0.40 23.64
N ALA A 63 2.74 1.56 23.71
CA ALA A 63 3.59 2.03 22.61
C ALA A 63 4.78 1.06 22.34
N LYS A 64 5.32 0.43 23.39
CA LYS A 64 6.33 -0.63 23.20
C LYS A 64 5.78 -1.85 22.49
N ARG A 65 4.60 -2.30 22.90
CA ARG A 65 3.92 -3.44 22.29
C ARG A 65 3.52 -3.16 20.83
N ASP A 66 3.07 -1.94 20.55
CA ASP A 66 2.79 -1.46 19.20
C ASP A 66 4.04 -1.49 18.31
N ARG A 67 5.18 -1.00 18.83
CA ARG A 67 6.46 -1.07 18.12
C ARG A 67 6.88 -2.52 17.80
N GLU A 68 6.72 -3.43 18.75
CA GLU A 68 7.01 -4.86 18.55
C GLU A 68 6.10 -5.46 17.47
N MET A 69 4.80 -5.14 17.48
CA MET A 69 3.84 -5.59 16.47
C MET A 69 4.18 -5.06 15.06
N VAL A 70 4.48 -3.78 14.93
CA VAL A 70 4.88 -3.16 13.65
C VAL A 70 6.17 -3.79 13.11
N LEU A 71 7.14 -4.07 13.98
CA LEU A 71 8.38 -4.75 13.59
C LEU A 71 8.11 -6.18 13.12
N GLU A 72 7.24 -6.92 13.78
CA GLU A 72 6.89 -8.29 13.41
C GLU A 72 6.17 -8.35 12.07
N MET A 73 5.17 -7.49 11.87
CA MET A 73 4.51 -7.33 10.56
C MET A 73 5.49 -6.91 9.46
N GLY A 74 6.36 -5.94 9.76
CA GLY A 74 7.36 -5.48 8.80
C GLY A 74 8.39 -6.53 8.42
N LYS A 75 8.81 -7.38 9.35
CA LYS A 75 9.69 -8.53 9.06
C LYS A 75 9.02 -9.51 8.10
N GLY A 76 7.78 -9.93 8.39
CA GLY A 76 7.05 -10.87 7.54
C GLY A 76 6.81 -10.32 6.13
N ASP A 77 6.46 -9.04 5.99
CA ASP A 77 6.29 -8.39 4.67
C ASP A 77 7.63 -8.29 3.93
N ALA A 78 8.70 -7.89 4.61
CA ALA A 78 10.03 -7.80 4.01
C ALA A 78 10.56 -9.19 3.60
N GLU A 79 10.39 -10.22 4.42
CA GLU A 79 10.75 -11.61 4.09
C GLU A 79 9.98 -12.10 2.86
N SER A 80 8.68 -11.83 2.79
CA SER A 80 7.86 -12.21 1.65
C SER A 80 8.26 -11.48 0.35
N LYS A 81 8.67 -10.20 0.44
CA LYS A 81 9.20 -9.43 -0.68
C LYS A 81 10.54 -9.99 -1.16
N VAL A 82 11.46 -10.23 -0.24
CA VAL A 82 12.76 -10.83 -0.54
C VAL A 82 12.58 -12.21 -1.18
N ALA A 83 11.73 -13.07 -0.63
CA ALA A 83 11.45 -14.40 -1.19
C ALA A 83 10.81 -14.35 -2.59
N ARG A 84 9.97 -13.35 -2.87
CA ARG A 84 9.41 -13.13 -4.21
C ARG A 84 10.47 -12.69 -5.22
N GLU A 85 11.35 -11.78 -4.82
CA GLU A 85 12.45 -11.33 -5.69
C GLU A 85 13.46 -12.47 -5.93
N PHE A 86 13.76 -13.29 -4.94
CA PHE A 86 14.61 -14.49 -5.17
C PHE A 86 13.98 -15.45 -6.18
N ARG A 87 12.69 -15.76 -6.07
CA ARG A 87 12.00 -16.59 -7.09
C ARG A 87 12.01 -15.95 -8.47
N ARG A 88 11.86 -14.64 -8.54
CA ARG A 88 11.91 -13.90 -9.81
C ARG A 88 13.30 -13.97 -10.43
N VAL A 89 14.35 -13.85 -9.60
CA VAL A 89 15.73 -14.02 -9.99
C VAL A 89 15.96 -15.42 -10.51
N GLU A 90 15.55 -16.45 -9.78
CA GLU A 90 15.67 -17.85 -10.19
C GLU A 90 15.07 -18.08 -11.59
N VAL A 91 13.87 -17.60 -11.82
CA VAL A 91 13.20 -17.70 -13.14
C VAL A 91 13.95 -16.89 -14.22
N THR A 92 14.41 -15.69 -13.90
CA THR A 92 15.17 -14.85 -14.85
C THR A 92 16.51 -15.47 -15.17
N PHE A 93 17.27 -15.92 -14.16
CA PHE A 93 18.55 -16.59 -14.35
C PHE A 93 18.39 -17.91 -15.12
N ALA A 94 17.39 -18.73 -14.80
CA ALA A 94 17.12 -19.96 -15.56
C ALA A 94 16.81 -19.67 -17.03
N LYS A 95 16.09 -18.60 -17.33
CA LYS A 95 15.73 -18.20 -18.69
C LYS A 95 16.92 -17.60 -19.44
N GLU A 96 17.62 -16.65 -18.85
CA GLU A 96 18.69 -15.88 -19.50
C GLU A 96 20.01 -16.66 -19.51
N LEU A 97 20.39 -17.28 -18.40
CA LEU A 97 21.60 -18.12 -18.35
C LEU A 97 21.42 -19.46 -19.07
N GLY A 98 20.18 -19.97 -19.18
CA GLY A 98 19.92 -21.16 -20.01
C GLY A 98 20.24 -20.97 -21.47
N ARG A 99 20.16 -19.75 -21.99
CA ARG A 99 20.54 -19.39 -23.38
C ARG A 99 22.04 -19.08 -23.53
N TYR A 100 22.72 -18.73 -22.46
CA TYR A 100 24.13 -18.30 -22.51
C TYR A 100 25.08 -19.36 -23.09
N PRO A 101 24.99 -20.66 -22.75
CA PRO A 101 25.84 -21.68 -23.35
C PRO A 101 25.66 -21.83 -24.88
N GLU A 102 24.45 -21.64 -25.35
CA GLU A 102 24.11 -21.69 -26.77
C GLU A 102 24.67 -20.47 -27.53
N LEU A 103 24.50 -19.28 -26.96
CA LEU A 103 25.08 -18.04 -27.48
C LEU A 103 26.64 -18.12 -27.48
N HIS A 104 27.22 -18.63 -26.42
CA HIS A 104 28.66 -18.78 -26.31
C HIS A 104 29.23 -19.73 -27.40
N ARG A 105 28.59 -20.89 -27.60
CA ARG A 105 28.96 -21.80 -28.69
C ARG A 105 28.83 -21.15 -30.07
N LYS A 106 27.76 -20.43 -30.32
CA LYS A 106 27.59 -19.69 -31.60
C LYS A 106 28.69 -18.66 -31.82
N MET A 107 29.06 -17.93 -30.74
CA MET A 107 30.14 -16.96 -30.80
C MET A 107 31.50 -17.64 -31.06
N ASP A 108 31.78 -18.76 -30.42
CA ASP A 108 33.01 -19.54 -30.63
C ASP A 108 33.05 -20.07 -32.05
N ASP A 109 31.97 -20.67 -32.57
CA ASP A 109 31.88 -21.16 -33.94
C ASP A 109 32.09 -20.03 -34.98
N LEU A 110 31.45 -18.89 -34.78
CA LEU A 110 31.61 -17.72 -35.64
C LEU A 110 33.02 -17.18 -35.58
N THR A 111 33.63 -17.11 -34.40
CA THR A 111 35.01 -16.66 -34.22
C THR A 111 36.00 -17.61 -34.90
N ALA A 112 35.80 -18.92 -34.76
CA ALA A 112 36.63 -19.93 -35.41
C ALA A 112 36.52 -19.86 -36.96
N ARG A 113 35.32 -19.65 -37.50
CA ARG A 113 35.14 -19.46 -38.95
C ARG A 113 35.77 -18.18 -39.44
N ILE A 114 35.62 -17.06 -38.72
CA ILE A 114 36.25 -15.78 -39.06
C ILE A 114 37.79 -15.92 -39.04
N ASP A 115 38.37 -16.64 -38.07
CA ASP A 115 39.81 -16.88 -37.99
C ASP A 115 40.33 -17.75 -39.14
N ALA A 116 39.58 -18.79 -39.54
CA ALA A 116 39.87 -19.63 -40.69
C ALA A 116 39.81 -18.82 -41.99
N ASP A 117 38.76 -18.06 -42.22
CA ASP A 117 38.59 -17.20 -43.41
C ASP A 117 39.69 -16.12 -43.47
N TYR A 118 40.08 -15.56 -42.32
CA TYR A 118 41.18 -14.59 -42.23
C TYR A 118 42.53 -15.21 -42.64
N LYS A 119 42.85 -16.42 -42.15
CA LYS A 119 44.04 -17.16 -42.51
C LYS A 119 44.08 -17.49 -43.99
N GLU A 120 42.94 -17.92 -44.57
CA GLU A 120 42.83 -18.19 -46.01
C GLU A 120 43.05 -16.91 -46.84
N CYS A 121 42.55 -15.76 -46.41
CA CYS A 121 42.83 -14.46 -47.03
C CYS A 121 44.30 -14.07 -46.99
N GLY A 122 45.06 -14.50 -45.96
CA GLY A 122 46.51 -14.25 -45.82
C GLY A 122 47.38 -15.01 -46.84
N ASN A 123 46.89 -16.14 -47.37
CA ASN A 123 47.55 -16.96 -48.36
C ASN A 123 47.40 -16.47 -49.81
N ALA A 124 46.98 -15.22 -50.02
CA ALA A 124 46.81 -14.66 -51.37
C ALA A 124 48.15 -14.58 -52.11
N ALA A 125 48.11 -14.97 -53.38
CA ALA A 125 49.29 -14.92 -54.25
C ALA A 125 49.90 -13.50 -54.36
N PRO A 126 51.18 -13.32 -54.32
CA PRO A 126 51.82 -12.02 -54.48
C PRO A 126 51.49 -11.38 -55.84
N THR A 127 51.55 -10.06 -55.91
CA THR A 127 51.30 -9.30 -57.13
C THR A 127 52.35 -9.79 -58.20
N PRO A 128 51.94 -10.19 -59.41
CA PRO A 128 52.80 -10.64 -60.41
C PRO A 128 53.81 -9.50 -60.75
N PRO A 129 55.13 -9.82 -60.88
CA PRO A 129 56.08 -8.83 -61.27
C PRO A 129 55.84 -8.32 -62.71
N GLY A 130 56.14 -7.07 -62.99
CA GLY A 130 55.85 -6.42 -64.28
C GLY A 130 56.74 -6.89 -65.40
N TRP A 131 56.59 -8.12 -65.81
CA TRP A 131 57.39 -8.76 -66.89
C TRP A 131 57.20 -8.10 -68.27
N ALA A 132 56.04 -7.39 -68.49
CA ALA A 132 55.78 -6.71 -69.72
C ALA A 132 56.73 -5.55 -70.01
N GLU A 133 57.15 -4.83 -69.01
CA GLU A 133 58.14 -3.74 -69.17
C GLU A 133 59.55 -4.29 -69.46
N ALA A 134 59.93 -5.37 -68.76
CA ALA A 134 61.26 -6.03 -69.04
C ALA A 134 61.34 -6.63 -70.42
N THR A 135 60.25 -7.32 -70.89
CA THR A 135 60.22 -7.90 -72.23
C THR A 135 60.07 -6.86 -73.36
N ALA A 136 59.40 -5.72 -73.09
CA ALA A 136 59.34 -4.60 -74.04
C ALA A 136 60.74 -3.91 -74.18
N ALA A 137 61.50 -3.88 -73.10
CA ALA A 137 62.90 -3.37 -73.15
C ALA A 137 63.80 -4.31 -74.00
N VAL A 138 63.63 -5.63 -73.87
CA VAL A 138 64.34 -6.61 -74.66
C VAL A 138 63.96 -6.58 -76.15
N ALA A 139 62.67 -6.35 -76.45
CA ALA A 139 62.15 -6.25 -77.82
C ALA A 139 62.62 -4.96 -78.58
N LYS A 140 63.08 -3.92 -77.81
CA LYS A 140 63.60 -2.67 -78.38
C LYS A 140 65.13 -2.68 -78.67
N MET A 141 65.80 -3.77 -78.46
CA MET A 141 67.23 -3.87 -78.78
C MET A 141 67.46 -3.79 -80.33
N PRO A 142 68.54 -3.09 -80.76
CA PRO A 142 68.74 -2.80 -82.17
C PRO A 142 68.88 -4.10 -83.00
N GLN A 143 68.26 -4.14 -84.22
CA GLN A 143 68.02 -5.28 -85.08
C GLN A 143 69.25 -5.70 -85.90
N ASN A 144 70.52 -5.64 -85.47
CA ASN A 144 71.72 -6.12 -86.18
C ASN A 144 72.09 -7.59 -85.82
N ALA A 145 71.13 -8.31 -85.25
CA ALA A 145 71.33 -9.69 -84.83
C ALA A 145 70.78 -10.69 -85.86
N ASP A 146 71.55 -11.78 -86.07
CA ASP A 146 71.24 -12.94 -86.94
C ASP A 146 69.76 -13.38 -86.79
N ASN A 147 69.15 -13.89 -87.88
CA ASN A 147 67.73 -14.29 -87.98
C ASN A 147 67.30 -15.33 -86.91
N VAL A 148 68.25 -16.06 -86.35
CA VAL A 148 68.06 -17.02 -85.26
C VAL A 148 67.85 -16.30 -83.93
N VAL A 149 68.61 -15.23 -83.63
CA VAL A 149 68.43 -14.43 -82.42
C VAL A 149 67.16 -13.71 -82.41
N LYS A 150 66.61 -13.23 -83.54
CA LYS A 150 65.34 -12.59 -83.66
C LYS A 150 64.15 -13.54 -83.35
N LYS A 151 64.23 -14.80 -83.87
CA LYS A 151 63.25 -15.83 -83.52
C LYS A 151 63.27 -16.20 -82.03
N VAL A 152 64.44 -16.32 -81.43
CA VAL A 152 64.58 -16.66 -80.01
C VAL A 152 64.02 -15.50 -79.10
N LEU A 153 64.29 -14.23 -79.45
CA LEU A 153 63.73 -13.06 -78.73
C LEU A 153 62.26 -12.95 -78.89
N GLU A 154 61.73 -13.27 -80.06
CA GLU A 154 60.22 -13.25 -80.27
C GLU A 154 59.51 -14.39 -79.51
N GLU A 155 60.18 -15.56 -79.41
CA GLU A 155 59.70 -16.69 -78.62
C GLU A 155 59.74 -16.40 -77.11
N ILE A 156 60.82 -15.77 -76.62
CA ILE A 156 60.98 -15.30 -75.25
C ILE A 156 59.90 -14.25 -74.94
N HIS A 157 59.69 -13.29 -75.84
CA HIS A 157 58.67 -12.27 -75.67
C HIS A 157 57.26 -12.87 -75.61
N ASN A 158 56.93 -13.80 -76.48
CA ASN A 158 55.61 -14.47 -76.50
C ASN A 158 55.42 -15.35 -75.27
N THR A 159 56.46 -16.07 -74.85
CA THR A 159 56.41 -16.89 -73.63
C THR A 159 56.25 -16.04 -72.40
N ALA A 160 57.02 -14.92 -72.27
CA ALA A 160 56.98 -13.99 -71.17
C ALA A 160 55.55 -13.34 -71.15
N LYS A 161 54.99 -12.90 -72.29
CA LYS A 161 53.65 -12.31 -72.38
C LYS A 161 52.54 -13.30 -72.02
N SER A 162 52.72 -14.60 -72.41
CA SER A 162 51.76 -15.65 -72.02
C SER A 162 51.86 -15.98 -70.53
N GLY A 163 53.11 -15.98 -69.98
CA GLY A 163 53.35 -16.15 -68.54
C GLY A 163 52.76 -15.02 -67.71
N GLU A 164 52.93 -13.77 -68.14
CA GLU A 164 52.34 -12.59 -67.51
C GLU A 164 50.82 -12.64 -67.52
N LYS A 165 50.28 -13.03 -68.70
CA LYS A 165 48.78 -13.15 -68.80
C LYS A 165 48.22 -14.21 -67.86
N LYS A 166 48.92 -15.36 -67.70
CA LYS A 166 48.52 -16.41 -66.76
C LYS A 166 48.65 -15.90 -65.29
N ALA A 167 49.81 -15.28 -64.97
CA ALA A 167 50.03 -14.76 -63.63
C ALA A 167 49.06 -13.66 -63.24
N LEU A 168 48.67 -12.77 -64.18
CA LEU A 168 47.61 -11.75 -63.98
C LEU A 168 46.24 -12.40 -63.80
N GLN A 169 45.99 -13.50 -64.52
CA GLN A 169 44.73 -14.22 -64.36
C GLN A 169 44.63 -14.91 -63.01
N GLU A 170 45.68 -15.59 -62.58
CA GLU A 170 45.78 -16.21 -61.25
C GLU A 170 45.70 -15.18 -60.14
N TYR A 171 46.30 -14.01 -60.29
CA TYR A 171 46.22 -12.91 -59.37
C TYR A 171 44.74 -12.36 -59.26
N ARG A 172 44.08 -12.18 -60.42
CA ARG A 172 42.67 -11.77 -60.48
C ARG A 172 41.76 -12.78 -59.80
N ASP A 173 41.95 -14.07 -60.08
CA ASP A 173 41.18 -15.16 -59.50
C ASP A 173 41.43 -15.24 -57.97
N SER A 174 42.66 -15.09 -57.54
CA SER A 174 43.03 -15.02 -56.11
C SER A 174 42.39 -13.82 -55.44
N THR A 175 42.44 -12.63 -56.05
CA THR A 175 41.85 -11.40 -55.53
C THR A 175 40.30 -11.51 -55.48
N ALA A 176 39.69 -12.12 -56.52
CA ALA A 176 38.26 -12.36 -56.54
C ALA A 176 37.83 -13.35 -55.44
N LYS A 177 38.58 -14.43 -55.20
CA LYS A 177 38.38 -15.33 -54.05
C LYS A 177 38.48 -14.60 -52.73
N ARG A 178 39.52 -13.78 -52.54
CA ARG A 178 39.72 -12.98 -51.35
C ARG A 178 38.55 -12.02 -51.10
N HIS A 179 38.06 -11.32 -52.12
CA HIS A 179 36.86 -10.46 -52.00
C HIS A 179 35.63 -11.26 -51.64
N LYS A 180 35.46 -12.47 -52.19
CA LYS A 180 34.31 -13.34 -51.83
C LYS A 180 34.37 -13.77 -50.38
N ILE A 181 35.55 -14.16 -49.88
CA ILE A 181 35.75 -14.52 -48.45
C ILE A 181 35.49 -13.30 -47.54
N LEU A 182 36.07 -12.14 -47.85
CA LEU A 182 35.85 -10.90 -47.08
C LEU A 182 34.38 -10.48 -47.05
N ASN A 183 33.67 -10.59 -48.17
CA ASN A 183 32.23 -10.33 -48.24
C ASN A 183 31.43 -11.35 -47.42
N GLY A 184 31.89 -12.61 -47.32
CA GLY A 184 31.29 -13.62 -46.45
C GLY A 184 31.51 -13.39 -44.97
N MET A 185 32.64 -12.78 -44.60
CA MET A 185 32.96 -12.43 -43.20
C MET A 185 32.09 -11.30 -42.64
N ALA A 186 31.66 -10.35 -43.49
CA ALA A 186 30.88 -9.19 -43.04
C ALA A 186 29.55 -9.55 -42.30
N PRO A 187 28.71 -10.45 -42.81
CA PRO A 187 27.52 -10.90 -42.11
C PRO A 187 27.82 -11.67 -40.82
N MET A 188 28.93 -12.49 -40.79
CA MET A 188 29.34 -13.21 -39.59
C MET A 188 29.77 -12.26 -38.47
N LEU A 189 30.53 -11.21 -38.80
CA LEU A 189 30.92 -10.16 -37.86
C LEU A 189 29.68 -9.41 -37.32
N LYS A 190 28.70 -9.16 -38.16
CA LYS A 190 27.43 -8.54 -37.72
C LYS A 190 26.70 -9.46 -36.77
N GLU A 191 26.54 -10.74 -37.09
CA GLU A 191 25.91 -11.73 -36.23
C GLU A 191 26.64 -11.89 -34.89
N LEU A 192 27.96 -11.90 -34.89
CA LEU A 192 28.79 -11.92 -33.67
C LEU A 192 28.53 -10.69 -32.81
N LYS A 193 28.45 -9.51 -33.42
CA LYS A 193 28.14 -8.26 -32.73
C LYS A 193 26.73 -8.30 -32.11
N ASP A 194 25.72 -8.79 -32.84
CA ASP A 194 24.34 -8.88 -32.36
C ASP A 194 24.23 -9.89 -31.22
N ASN A 195 24.85 -11.05 -31.33
CA ASN A 195 24.96 -12.05 -30.26
C ASN A 195 25.66 -11.52 -29.01
N ALA A 196 26.76 -10.77 -29.17
CA ALA A 196 27.44 -10.12 -28.05
C ALA A 196 26.59 -9.04 -27.39
N ALA A 197 25.81 -8.27 -28.17
CA ALA A 197 24.89 -7.27 -27.65
C ALA A 197 23.75 -7.92 -26.85
N ASP A 198 23.22 -9.05 -27.30
CA ASP A 198 22.17 -9.78 -26.60
C ASP A 198 22.68 -10.44 -25.32
N ALA A 199 23.89 -11.01 -25.33
CA ALA A 199 24.57 -11.48 -24.12
C ALA A 199 24.76 -10.32 -23.11
N GLY A 200 25.16 -9.15 -23.57
CA GLY A 200 25.29 -7.95 -22.75
C GLY A 200 23.96 -7.50 -22.12
N LYS A 201 22.84 -7.56 -22.85
CA LYS A 201 21.51 -7.25 -22.31
C LYS A 201 21.09 -8.23 -21.22
N SER A 202 21.33 -9.52 -21.42
CA SER A 202 21.00 -10.56 -20.45
C SER A 202 21.81 -10.38 -19.15
N VAL A 203 23.09 -10.06 -19.25
CA VAL A 203 23.94 -9.76 -18.08
C VAL A 203 23.47 -8.47 -17.37
N ALA A 204 23.13 -7.43 -18.12
CA ALA A 204 22.62 -6.19 -17.54
C ALA A 204 21.29 -6.40 -16.79
N ALA A 205 20.36 -7.19 -17.35
CA ALA A 205 19.12 -7.56 -16.71
C ALA A 205 19.33 -8.35 -15.41
N ALA A 206 20.27 -9.30 -15.41
CA ALA A 206 20.67 -10.06 -14.23
C ALA A 206 21.25 -9.13 -13.13
N LEU A 207 22.15 -8.22 -13.50
CA LEU A 207 22.73 -7.25 -12.58
C LEU A 207 21.69 -6.31 -11.95
N GLU A 208 20.75 -5.83 -12.76
CA GLU A 208 19.66 -4.98 -12.26
C GLU A 208 18.78 -5.72 -11.25
N THR A 209 18.51 -7.02 -11.51
CA THR A 209 17.73 -7.85 -10.59
C THR A 209 18.48 -8.07 -9.28
N THR A 210 19.79 -8.27 -9.31
CA THR A 210 20.64 -8.38 -8.11
C THR A 210 20.61 -7.08 -7.30
N LYS A 211 20.72 -5.91 -7.94
CA LYS A 211 20.62 -4.61 -7.24
C LYS A 211 19.29 -4.42 -6.51
N ARG A 212 18.18 -4.92 -7.08
CA ARG A 212 16.88 -4.89 -6.41
C ARG A 212 16.85 -5.76 -5.17
N ILE A 213 17.46 -6.95 -5.23
CA ILE A 213 17.59 -7.82 -4.06
C ILE A 213 18.39 -7.12 -2.97
N ASP A 214 19.54 -6.53 -3.30
CA ASP A 214 20.36 -5.81 -2.32
C ASP A 214 19.59 -4.68 -1.65
N ALA A 215 18.78 -3.93 -2.40
CA ALA A 215 17.92 -2.88 -1.85
C ALA A 215 16.85 -3.43 -0.89
N HIS A 216 16.22 -4.56 -1.23
CA HIS A 216 15.26 -5.22 -0.34
C HIS A 216 15.94 -5.84 0.88
N MET A 217 17.15 -6.39 0.71
CA MET A 217 17.93 -6.98 1.82
C MET A 217 18.40 -5.91 2.80
N THR A 218 18.87 -4.76 2.32
CA THR A 218 19.23 -3.62 3.19
C THR A 218 18.01 -3.12 3.97
N THR A 219 16.84 -3.05 3.35
CA THR A 219 15.59 -2.69 4.02
C THR A 219 15.23 -3.73 5.09
N TYR A 220 15.33 -5.02 4.79
CA TYR A 220 15.09 -6.10 5.74
C TYR A 220 16.03 -6.03 6.94
N GLU A 221 17.33 -5.77 6.72
CA GLU A 221 18.30 -5.60 7.80
C GLU A 221 18.00 -4.41 8.70
N GLN A 222 17.60 -3.27 8.14
CA GLN A 222 17.19 -2.09 8.91
C GLN A 222 15.98 -2.38 9.78
N ILE A 223 14.99 -3.11 9.24
CA ILE A 223 13.81 -3.57 9.99
C ILE A 223 14.22 -4.54 11.09
N ARG A 224 15.09 -5.51 10.78
CA ARG A 224 15.58 -6.50 11.74
C ARG A 224 16.37 -5.86 12.89
N LYS A 225 17.17 -4.84 12.60
CA LYS A 225 17.89 -4.05 13.61
C LYS A 225 16.97 -3.15 14.43
N GLY A 226 15.71 -2.98 14.02
CA GLY A 226 14.72 -2.17 14.71
C GLY A 226 15.03 -0.67 14.68
N GLU A 227 15.63 -0.17 13.61
CA GLU A 227 15.94 1.26 13.47
C GLU A 227 14.67 2.10 13.55
N ASP A 228 14.69 3.17 14.37
CA ASP A 228 13.52 4.02 14.60
C ASP A 228 12.96 4.67 13.33
N LYS A 229 13.80 4.88 12.31
CA LYS A 229 13.40 5.43 11.03
C LYS A 229 12.58 4.41 10.22
N ALA A 230 13.00 3.15 10.21
CA ALA A 230 12.28 2.07 9.56
C ALA A 230 10.93 1.79 10.24
N VAL A 231 10.91 1.75 11.58
CA VAL A 231 9.68 1.56 12.38
C VAL A 231 8.66 2.67 12.10
N ARG A 232 9.09 3.94 12.07
CA ARG A 232 8.20 5.08 11.77
C ARG A 232 7.67 5.03 10.34
N ALA A 233 8.51 4.67 9.37
CA ALA A 233 8.09 4.54 7.98
C ALA A 233 7.02 3.44 7.81
N MET A 234 7.22 2.28 8.46
CA MET A 234 6.25 1.19 8.45
C MET A 234 4.95 1.55 9.16
N GLY A 235 5.02 2.20 10.33
CA GLY A 235 3.83 2.68 11.04
C GLY A 235 3.00 3.66 10.20
N TRP A 236 3.67 4.57 9.50
CA TRP A 236 3.01 5.49 8.57
C TRP A 236 2.35 4.75 7.40
N GLN A 237 3.06 3.79 6.80
CA GLN A 237 2.51 2.96 5.72
C GLN A 237 1.30 2.14 6.19
N SER A 238 1.36 1.53 7.39
CA SER A 238 0.22 0.84 8.00
C SER A 238 -0.98 1.76 8.19
N THR A 239 -0.75 2.99 8.64
CA THR A 239 -1.81 3.99 8.83
C THR A 239 -2.46 4.38 7.50
N GLN A 240 -1.67 4.61 6.45
CA GLN A 240 -2.19 4.91 5.11
C GLN A 240 -3.02 3.75 4.56
N LEU A 241 -2.54 2.51 4.69
CA LEU A 241 -3.26 1.32 4.26
C LEU A 241 -4.58 1.15 5.03
N PHE A 242 -4.57 1.38 6.34
CA PHE A 242 -5.78 1.35 7.17
C PHE A 242 -6.82 2.35 6.70
N VAL A 243 -6.43 3.62 6.51
CA VAL A 243 -7.35 4.68 6.06
C VAL A 243 -7.90 4.36 4.67
N ALA A 244 -7.04 3.93 3.74
CA ALA A 244 -7.47 3.54 2.40
C ALA A 244 -8.44 2.36 2.45
N SER A 245 -8.14 1.31 3.23
CA SER A 245 -9.01 0.14 3.38
C SER A 245 -10.33 0.48 4.06
N LEU A 246 -10.32 1.38 5.07
CA LEU A 246 -11.53 1.85 5.74
C LEU A 246 -12.45 2.61 4.76
N LEU A 247 -11.86 3.43 3.89
CA LEU A 247 -12.60 4.19 2.89
C LEU A 247 -13.23 3.25 1.85
N VAL A 248 -12.45 2.30 1.32
CA VAL A 248 -12.94 1.30 0.38
C VAL A 248 -14.02 0.42 1.02
N LEU A 249 -13.82 -0.01 2.27
CA LEU A 249 -14.81 -0.79 3.02
C LEU A 249 -16.10 0.02 3.27
N GLY A 250 -15.99 1.33 3.53
CA GLY A 250 -17.13 2.22 3.65
C GLY A 250 -17.98 2.28 2.37
N VAL A 251 -17.32 2.39 1.22
CA VAL A 251 -17.99 2.33 -0.09
C VAL A 251 -18.63 0.95 -0.31
N ALA A 252 -17.92 -0.12 0.06
CA ALA A 252 -18.40 -1.49 -0.08
C ALA A 252 -19.64 -1.77 0.82
N ILE A 253 -19.66 -1.25 2.06
CA ILE A 253 -20.83 -1.32 2.94
C ILE A 253 -22.00 -0.54 2.33
N GLY A 254 -21.74 0.62 1.71
CA GLY A 254 -22.76 1.36 0.96
C GLY A 254 -23.32 0.53 -0.20
N GLY A 255 -22.46 -0.14 -0.95
CA GLY A 255 -22.84 -1.08 -2.01
C GLY A 255 -23.67 -2.26 -1.48
N ALA A 256 -23.24 -2.86 -0.37
CA ALA A 256 -23.98 -3.93 0.31
C ALA A 256 -25.38 -3.49 0.76
N PHE A 257 -25.50 -2.25 1.24
CA PHE A 257 -26.79 -1.68 1.62
C PHE A 257 -27.70 -1.48 0.40
N VAL A 258 -27.16 -1.01 -0.72
CA VAL A 258 -27.90 -0.90 -1.97
C VAL A 258 -28.34 -2.29 -2.44
N ASN A 259 -27.41 -3.27 -2.46
CA ASN A 259 -27.71 -4.65 -2.84
C ASN A 259 -28.78 -5.27 -1.97
N PHE A 260 -28.65 -5.12 -0.65
CA PHE A 260 -29.67 -5.56 0.30
C PHE A 260 -31.07 -5.01 -0.02
N ASN A 261 -31.20 -3.71 -0.34
CA ASN A 261 -32.48 -3.12 -0.70
C ASN A 261 -33.02 -3.61 -2.05
N LEU A 262 -32.11 -3.88 -3.01
CA LEU A 262 -32.48 -4.44 -4.32
C LEU A 262 -33.12 -5.84 -4.18
N ILE A 263 -32.62 -6.64 -3.22
CA ILE A 263 -33.15 -7.98 -2.92
C ILE A 263 -34.38 -7.92 -2.03
N ALA A 264 -34.36 -7.11 -0.96
CA ALA A 264 -35.44 -7.05 0.06
C ALA A 264 -36.76 -6.59 -0.53
N LEU A 265 -36.75 -5.63 -1.46
CA LEU A 265 -37.96 -5.08 -2.06
C LEU A 265 -38.78 -6.12 -2.86
N PRO A 266 -38.23 -6.82 -3.89
CA PRO A 266 -38.97 -7.86 -4.60
C PRO A 266 -39.36 -9.04 -3.70
N MET A 267 -38.48 -9.40 -2.75
CA MET A 267 -38.79 -10.46 -1.80
C MET A 267 -40.00 -10.12 -0.87
N SER A 268 -40.22 -8.83 -0.58
CA SER A 268 -41.39 -8.42 0.24
C SER A 268 -42.74 -8.65 -0.46
N GLU A 269 -42.74 -8.63 -1.79
CA GLU A 269 -43.94 -8.92 -2.61
C GLU A 269 -44.18 -10.42 -2.82
N LEU A 270 -43.10 -11.22 -2.76
CA LEU A 270 -43.15 -12.68 -2.96
C LEU A 270 -43.56 -13.44 -1.67
N VAL A 271 -43.34 -12.82 -0.49
CA VAL A 271 -43.60 -13.45 0.79
C VAL A 271 -44.94 -12.96 1.37
N PRO A 272 -45.80 -13.85 1.94
CA PRO A 272 -47.07 -13.44 2.51
C PRO A 272 -46.93 -12.31 3.55
N ALA A 273 -47.74 -11.30 3.43
CA ALA A 273 -47.76 -10.16 4.34
C ALA A 273 -47.98 -10.65 5.79
N GLY A 274 -47.02 -10.32 6.67
CA GLY A 274 -47.11 -10.67 8.11
C GLY A 274 -46.19 -11.82 8.55
N SER A 275 -45.52 -12.54 7.62
CA SER A 275 -44.52 -13.54 8.01
C SER A 275 -43.28 -12.86 8.61
N ARG A 276 -42.94 -13.27 9.87
CA ARG A 276 -41.82 -12.71 10.62
C ARG A 276 -40.97 -13.81 11.22
N ILE A 277 -39.63 -13.61 11.19
CA ILE A 277 -38.63 -14.45 11.86
C ILE A 277 -37.90 -13.55 12.85
N GLY A 278 -37.95 -13.88 14.16
CA GLY A 278 -37.24 -13.10 15.18
C GLY A 278 -37.67 -11.62 15.27
N GLY A 279 -38.94 -11.32 14.92
CA GLY A 279 -39.46 -9.93 14.91
C GLY A 279 -39.20 -9.13 13.63
N MET A 280 -38.37 -9.61 12.73
CA MET A 280 -38.08 -8.98 11.43
C MET A 280 -38.87 -9.63 10.30
N PRO A 281 -39.23 -8.88 9.22
CA PRO A 281 -39.85 -9.44 8.03
C PRO A 281 -38.97 -10.53 7.41
N VAL A 282 -39.59 -11.60 6.92
CA VAL A 282 -38.86 -12.71 6.28
C VAL A 282 -38.03 -12.24 5.05
N SER A 283 -38.57 -11.28 4.29
CA SER A 283 -37.85 -10.66 3.15
C SER A 283 -36.55 -9.99 3.57
N THR A 284 -36.54 -9.28 4.68
CA THR A 284 -35.33 -8.64 5.24
C THR A 284 -34.29 -9.67 5.67
N VAL A 285 -34.73 -10.73 6.35
CA VAL A 285 -33.84 -11.81 6.79
C VAL A 285 -33.26 -12.55 5.58
N ALA A 286 -34.09 -12.85 4.58
CA ALA A 286 -33.64 -13.52 3.37
C ALA A 286 -32.62 -12.67 2.61
N ALA A 287 -32.88 -11.39 2.40
CA ALA A 287 -31.93 -10.46 1.76
C ALA A 287 -30.59 -10.38 2.53
N LEU A 288 -30.65 -10.32 3.86
CA LEU A 288 -29.45 -10.30 4.69
C LEU A 288 -28.63 -11.58 4.53
N VAL A 289 -29.29 -12.75 4.50
CA VAL A 289 -28.63 -14.04 4.33
C VAL A 289 -27.95 -14.11 2.95
N VAL A 290 -28.59 -13.63 1.88
CA VAL A 290 -28.02 -13.62 0.53
C VAL A 290 -26.76 -12.76 0.51
N VAL A 291 -26.82 -11.52 0.99
CA VAL A 291 -25.66 -10.61 1.04
C VAL A 291 -24.50 -11.20 1.88
N LEU A 292 -24.82 -11.84 3.03
CA LEU A 292 -23.80 -12.50 3.83
C LEU A 292 -23.18 -13.71 3.10
N MET A 293 -23.96 -14.47 2.35
CA MET A 293 -23.46 -15.58 1.52
C MET A 293 -22.54 -15.09 0.42
N GLU A 294 -22.84 -13.96 -0.22
CA GLU A 294 -21.98 -13.34 -1.23
C GLU A 294 -20.63 -12.93 -0.66
N VAL A 295 -20.65 -12.23 0.47
CA VAL A 295 -19.42 -11.84 1.17
C VAL A 295 -18.61 -13.07 1.59
N ALA A 296 -19.27 -14.09 2.15
CA ALA A 296 -18.59 -15.32 2.54
C ALA A 296 -18.00 -16.07 1.34
N ALA A 297 -18.76 -16.24 0.26
CA ALA A 297 -18.26 -16.85 -0.97
C ALA A 297 -17.11 -16.04 -1.58
N GLY A 298 -17.19 -14.71 -1.51
CA GLY A 298 -16.12 -13.81 -1.92
C GLY A 298 -14.83 -14.00 -1.10
N ILE A 299 -14.93 -14.09 0.21
CA ILE A 299 -13.79 -14.36 1.09
C ILE A 299 -13.13 -15.69 0.71
N PHE A 300 -13.91 -16.76 0.54
CA PHE A 300 -13.37 -18.07 0.13
C PHE A 300 -12.76 -18.03 -1.27
N ALA A 301 -13.37 -17.32 -2.21
CA ALA A 301 -12.82 -17.19 -3.57
C ALA A 301 -11.47 -16.47 -3.56
N MET A 302 -11.35 -15.33 -2.86
CA MET A 302 -10.11 -14.56 -2.76
C MET A 302 -9.00 -15.30 -2.02
N GLU A 303 -9.35 -16.07 -0.98
CA GLU A 303 -8.44 -16.96 -0.26
C GLU A 303 -7.90 -18.06 -1.17
N MET A 304 -8.77 -18.72 -1.93
CA MET A 304 -8.35 -19.78 -2.86
C MET A 304 -7.53 -19.24 -4.05
N LEU A 305 -7.72 -18.00 -4.45
CA LEU A 305 -6.87 -17.31 -5.42
C LEU A 305 -5.50 -16.93 -4.85
N GLY A 306 -5.34 -16.97 -3.51
CA GLY A 306 -4.12 -16.54 -2.81
C GLY A 306 -3.95 -15.03 -2.79
N ILE A 307 -5.04 -14.29 -2.90
CA ILE A 307 -5.07 -12.83 -2.81
C ILE A 307 -5.17 -12.40 -1.35
N THR A 308 -5.96 -13.13 -0.55
CA THR A 308 -6.12 -12.93 0.90
C THR A 308 -5.56 -14.12 1.68
N SER A 309 -5.31 -13.93 2.98
CA SER A 309 -4.74 -14.92 3.89
C SER A 309 -5.47 -14.95 5.25
N PHE A 310 -6.81 -14.96 5.23
CA PHE A 310 -7.63 -15.07 6.44
C PHE A 310 -7.47 -16.41 7.15
N PHE A 311 -7.30 -17.47 6.38
CA PHE A 311 -7.24 -18.83 6.88
C PHE A 311 -5.94 -19.54 6.48
N PRO A 312 -4.81 -19.31 7.18
CA PRO A 312 -3.51 -19.89 6.81
C PRO A 312 -3.50 -21.41 6.69
N LYS A 313 -4.46 -22.11 7.33
CA LYS A 313 -4.63 -23.56 7.21
C LYS A 313 -5.12 -24.01 5.84
N LEU A 314 -5.82 -23.14 5.11
CA LEU A 314 -6.31 -23.45 3.77
C LEU A 314 -5.19 -23.45 2.72
N ASP A 315 -4.11 -22.71 2.96
CA ASP A 315 -2.93 -22.72 2.09
C ASP A 315 -2.19 -24.08 2.08
N LEU A 316 -2.38 -24.89 3.12
CA LEU A 316 -1.83 -26.25 3.22
C LEU A 316 -2.60 -27.29 2.40
N LEU A 317 -3.73 -26.91 1.79
CA LEU A 317 -4.53 -27.83 0.99
C LEU A 317 -3.85 -28.17 -0.34
N PRO A 318 -3.96 -29.42 -0.82
CA PRO A 318 -3.46 -29.82 -2.12
C PRO A 318 -4.18 -29.05 -3.24
N ALA A 319 -3.46 -28.73 -4.32
CA ALA A 319 -3.92 -27.89 -5.42
C ALA A 319 -5.28 -28.35 -6.03
N SER A 320 -5.57 -29.66 -6.02
CA SER A 320 -6.84 -30.21 -6.49
C SER A 320 -8.03 -29.78 -5.64
N ARG A 321 -7.91 -29.85 -4.31
CA ARG A 321 -8.98 -29.43 -3.37
C ARG A 321 -9.17 -27.91 -3.42
N ARG A 322 -8.09 -27.14 -3.53
CA ARG A 322 -8.13 -25.69 -3.68
C ARG A 322 -8.92 -25.27 -4.91
N ARG A 323 -8.73 -25.95 -6.06
CA ARG A 323 -9.51 -25.71 -7.28
C ARG A 323 -10.99 -26.04 -7.12
N ILE A 324 -11.33 -27.11 -6.40
CA ILE A 324 -12.72 -27.49 -6.15
C ILE A 324 -13.42 -26.42 -5.30
N ILE A 325 -12.80 -25.98 -4.20
CA ILE A 325 -13.36 -24.93 -3.31
C ILE A 325 -13.53 -23.63 -4.10
N LEU A 326 -12.53 -23.25 -4.92
CA LEU A 326 -12.64 -22.10 -5.80
C LEU A 326 -13.80 -22.21 -6.77
N ALA A 327 -13.96 -23.35 -7.43
CA ALA A 327 -15.03 -23.59 -8.37
C ALA A 327 -16.41 -23.50 -7.69
N VAL A 328 -16.54 -24.04 -6.46
CA VAL A 328 -17.78 -23.95 -5.68
C VAL A 328 -18.06 -22.51 -5.27
N ALA A 329 -17.06 -21.76 -4.80
CA ALA A 329 -17.23 -20.36 -4.39
C ALA A 329 -17.60 -19.47 -5.59
N VAL A 330 -16.89 -19.58 -6.70
CA VAL A 330 -17.16 -18.80 -7.92
C VAL A 330 -18.49 -19.23 -8.55
N GLY A 331 -18.80 -20.53 -8.58
CA GLY A 331 -20.08 -21.05 -9.04
C GLY A 331 -21.26 -20.57 -8.18
N GLY A 332 -21.06 -20.53 -6.86
CA GLY A 332 -22.03 -19.98 -5.92
C GLY A 332 -22.28 -18.49 -6.15
N LEU A 333 -21.20 -17.69 -6.31
CA LEU A 333 -21.30 -16.27 -6.65
C LEU A 333 -22.02 -16.04 -7.98
N LEU A 334 -21.71 -16.83 -9.01
CA LEU A 334 -22.37 -16.75 -10.29
C LEU A 334 -23.88 -17.04 -10.18
N LEU A 335 -24.22 -18.09 -9.41
CA LEU A 335 -25.62 -18.45 -9.18
C LEU A 335 -26.36 -17.32 -8.44
N LEU A 336 -25.76 -16.73 -7.40
CA LEU A 336 -26.33 -15.60 -6.68
C LEU A 336 -26.49 -14.39 -7.62
N ALA A 337 -25.49 -14.06 -8.43
CA ALA A 337 -25.56 -12.98 -9.42
C ALA A 337 -26.70 -13.20 -10.44
N CYS A 338 -26.93 -14.43 -10.88
CA CYS A 338 -28.06 -14.77 -11.76
C CYS A 338 -29.43 -14.59 -11.05
N ILE A 339 -29.51 -14.98 -9.78
CA ILE A 339 -30.73 -14.78 -8.97
C ILE A 339 -31.01 -13.29 -8.79
N GLU A 340 -30.02 -12.47 -8.45
CA GLU A 340 -30.16 -11.02 -8.28
C GLU A 340 -30.55 -10.34 -9.60
N CYS A 341 -29.93 -10.72 -10.71
CA CYS A 341 -30.32 -10.27 -12.03
C CYS A 341 -31.80 -10.57 -12.33
N SER A 342 -32.27 -11.78 -11.98
CA SER A 342 -33.67 -12.18 -12.14
C SER A 342 -34.61 -11.37 -11.23
N LEU A 343 -34.22 -11.13 -9.98
CA LEU A 343 -34.98 -10.32 -9.03
C LEU A 343 -35.07 -8.86 -9.48
N ALA A 344 -34.01 -8.31 -10.08
CA ALA A 344 -34.01 -6.96 -10.63
C ALA A 344 -35.02 -6.79 -11.77
N VAL A 345 -35.12 -7.79 -12.68
CA VAL A 345 -36.11 -7.82 -13.76
C VAL A 345 -37.54 -7.97 -13.20
N LEU A 346 -37.71 -8.86 -12.20
CA LEU A 346 -39.02 -9.07 -11.55
C LEU A 346 -39.53 -7.79 -10.85
N ARG A 347 -38.63 -7.06 -10.20
CA ARG A 347 -38.95 -5.78 -9.55
C ARG A 347 -39.57 -4.78 -10.52
N GLU A 348 -38.98 -4.64 -11.72
CA GLU A 348 -39.50 -3.72 -12.72
C GLU A 348 -40.90 -4.12 -13.19
N GLN A 349 -41.11 -5.41 -13.43
CA GLN A 349 -42.46 -5.94 -13.79
C GLN A 349 -43.48 -5.67 -12.70
N LEU A 350 -43.11 -5.77 -11.41
CA LEU A 350 -43.96 -5.47 -10.29
C LEU A 350 -44.32 -3.95 -10.21
N VAL A 351 -43.31 -3.08 -10.45
CA VAL A 351 -43.52 -1.62 -10.50
C VAL A 351 -44.44 -1.23 -11.65
N GLU A 352 -44.21 -1.81 -12.86
CA GLU A 352 -45.08 -1.57 -13.99
C GLU A 352 -46.52 -2.03 -13.74
N SER A 353 -46.73 -3.21 -13.18
CA SER A 353 -48.03 -3.72 -12.82
C SER A 353 -48.75 -2.91 -11.76
N ALA A 354 -47.99 -2.43 -10.72
CA ALA A 354 -48.53 -1.57 -9.67
C ALA A 354 -48.91 -0.18 -10.20
N THR A 355 -48.13 0.38 -11.14
CA THR A 355 -48.44 1.66 -11.78
C THR A 355 -49.65 1.55 -12.71
N ALA A 356 -49.74 0.48 -13.47
CA ALA A 356 -50.87 0.17 -14.36
C ALA A 356 -52.16 0.01 -13.54
N LEU A 357 -52.10 -0.68 -12.38
CA LEU A 357 -53.25 -0.85 -11.48
C LEU A 357 -53.68 0.51 -10.87
N LYS A 358 -52.74 1.34 -10.42
CA LYS A 358 -53.03 2.69 -9.90
C LYS A 358 -53.67 3.58 -10.97
N GLN A 359 -53.21 3.53 -12.22
CA GLN A 359 -53.78 4.28 -13.32
C GLN A 359 -55.18 3.81 -13.65
N SER A 360 -55.44 2.48 -13.67
CA SER A 360 -56.78 1.92 -13.89
C SER A 360 -57.77 2.32 -12.79
N LEU A 361 -57.33 2.36 -11.51
CA LEU A 361 -58.13 2.78 -10.38
C LEU A 361 -58.41 4.29 -10.37
N ALA A 362 -57.48 5.09 -10.90
CA ALA A 362 -57.62 6.54 -11.00
C ALA A 362 -58.47 7.00 -12.20
N GLY A 363 -58.93 6.08 -13.05
CA GLY A 363 -59.80 6.41 -14.21
C GLY A 363 -59.07 7.19 -15.34
N VAL A 364 -57.76 7.30 -15.29
CA VAL A 364 -56.96 8.03 -16.27
C VAL A 364 -56.59 7.05 -17.40
N HIS A 365 -57.32 7.12 -18.51
CA HIS A 365 -57.08 6.31 -19.73
C HIS A 365 -56.10 7.00 -20.67
N GLU A 366 -55.12 7.71 -20.13
CA GLU A 366 -54.09 8.30 -20.98
C GLU A 366 -53.06 7.20 -21.32
N LYS A 367 -53.20 6.57 -22.47
CA LYS A 367 -52.15 5.77 -23.11
C LYS A 367 -50.99 6.72 -23.47
N ALA A 368 -50.09 6.97 -22.53
CA ALA A 368 -48.79 7.46 -22.90
C ALA A 368 -48.18 6.40 -23.81
N VAL A 369 -48.00 6.73 -25.10
CA VAL A 369 -47.23 5.95 -26.03
C VAL A 369 -45.76 6.01 -25.57
N ALA A 370 -45.44 5.22 -24.56
CA ALA A 370 -44.05 5.02 -24.14
C ALA A 370 -43.35 4.27 -25.24
N ASP A 371 -42.32 4.86 -25.79
CA ASP A 371 -41.44 4.23 -26.76
C ASP A 371 -40.91 2.91 -26.15
N PRO A 372 -41.21 1.73 -26.73
CA PRO A 372 -40.87 0.42 -26.14
C PRO A 372 -39.36 0.23 -25.97
N ALA A 373 -38.53 1.05 -26.64
CA ALA A 373 -37.08 1.06 -26.45
C ALA A 373 -36.67 1.83 -25.20
N ALA A 374 -37.32 2.95 -24.88
CA ALA A 374 -37.02 3.76 -23.70
C ALA A 374 -37.42 3.05 -22.38
N SER A 375 -38.45 2.22 -22.39
CA SER A 375 -38.91 1.40 -21.27
C SER A 375 -37.94 0.28 -20.88
N ARG A 376 -37.13 -0.23 -21.84
CA ARG A 376 -36.19 -1.34 -21.59
C ARG A 376 -34.85 -0.91 -20.99
N ILE A 377 -34.45 0.35 -21.13
CA ILE A 377 -33.15 0.84 -20.66
C ILE A 377 -33.01 0.70 -19.13
N PRO A 378 -34.00 1.11 -18.30
CA PRO A 378 -33.92 0.92 -16.85
C PRO A 378 -33.82 -0.55 -16.44
N VAL A 379 -34.59 -1.42 -17.09
CA VAL A 379 -34.61 -2.88 -16.82
C VAL A 379 -33.23 -3.49 -17.05
N VAL A 380 -32.62 -3.20 -18.22
CA VAL A 380 -31.27 -3.68 -18.54
C VAL A 380 -30.24 -3.11 -17.56
N GLY A 381 -30.34 -1.83 -17.22
CA GLY A 381 -29.43 -1.19 -16.25
C GLY A 381 -29.50 -1.85 -14.88
N GLN A 382 -30.70 -2.13 -14.38
CA GLN A 382 -30.89 -2.80 -13.09
C GLN A 382 -30.43 -4.26 -13.11
N ALA A 383 -30.70 -4.98 -14.19
CA ALA A 383 -30.24 -6.36 -14.36
C ALA A 383 -28.70 -6.45 -14.39
N VAL A 384 -28.03 -5.55 -15.11
CA VAL A 384 -26.57 -5.45 -15.14
C VAL A 384 -26.03 -5.10 -13.75
N LEU A 385 -26.67 -4.19 -13.05
CA LEU A 385 -26.27 -3.78 -11.70
C LEU A 385 -26.39 -4.95 -10.72
N GLY A 386 -27.52 -5.69 -10.73
CA GLY A 386 -27.72 -6.89 -9.92
C GLY A 386 -26.71 -8.01 -10.25
N PHE A 387 -26.29 -8.14 -11.51
CA PHE A 387 -25.25 -9.12 -11.87
C PHE A 387 -23.85 -8.73 -11.38
N ILE A 388 -23.52 -7.43 -11.36
CA ILE A 388 -22.18 -6.93 -11.01
C ILE A 388 -21.96 -6.81 -9.50
N LEU A 389 -23.01 -6.47 -8.73
CA LEU A 389 -22.92 -6.20 -7.29
C LEU A 389 -22.33 -7.36 -6.48
N PRO A 390 -22.72 -8.64 -6.68
CA PRO A 390 -22.09 -9.77 -5.98
C PRO A 390 -20.59 -9.88 -6.17
N TRP A 391 -20.10 -9.56 -7.37
CA TRP A 391 -18.66 -9.57 -7.67
C TRP A 391 -17.91 -8.43 -6.99
N ILE A 392 -18.52 -7.25 -6.92
CA ILE A 392 -17.94 -6.12 -6.16
C ILE A 392 -17.89 -6.46 -4.67
N LEU A 393 -18.97 -7.07 -4.13
CA LEU A 393 -19.01 -7.50 -2.74
C LEU A 393 -18.01 -8.61 -2.42
N ALA A 394 -17.75 -9.51 -3.36
CA ALA A 394 -16.70 -10.52 -3.20
C ALA A 394 -15.31 -9.90 -3.04
N MET A 395 -15.03 -8.75 -3.68
CA MET A 395 -13.75 -8.04 -3.53
C MET A 395 -13.57 -7.34 -2.17
N VAL A 396 -14.62 -7.24 -1.34
CA VAL A 396 -14.57 -6.69 0.02
C VAL A 396 -13.60 -7.44 0.93
N ALA A 397 -13.32 -8.70 0.61
CA ALA A 397 -12.35 -9.52 1.33
C ALA A 397 -10.96 -8.83 1.43
N VAL A 398 -10.49 -8.17 0.37
CA VAL A 398 -9.16 -7.55 0.32
C VAL A 398 -9.03 -6.36 1.29
N PRO A 399 -9.91 -5.33 1.26
CA PRO A 399 -9.85 -4.23 2.23
C PRO A 399 -10.14 -4.70 3.65
N LEU A 400 -10.97 -5.73 3.85
CA LEU A 400 -11.27 -6.29 5.16
C LEU A 400 -10.02 -6.94 5.79
N GLU A 401 -9.27 -7.75 5.04
CA GLU A 401 -8.01 -8.32 5.49
C GLU A 401 -7.01 -7.23 5.88
N THR A 402 -6.83 -6.26 5.01
CA THR A 402 -5.90 -5.14 5.26
C THR A 402 -6.30 -4.36 6.52
N LEU A 403 -7.59 -4.14 6.73
CA LEU A 403 -8.13 -3.45 7.89
C LEU A 403 -7.91 -4.25 9.18
N ILE A 404 -8.09 -5.56 9.15
CA ILE A 404 -7.81 -6.45 10.30
C ILE A 404 -6.32 -6.48 10.59
N ALA A 405 -5.48 -6.63 9.57
CA ALA A 405 -4.02 -6.70 9.72
C ALA A 405 -3.44 -5.41 10.29
N THR A 406 -3.90 -4.24 9.81
CA THR A 406 -3.40 -2.93 10.26
C THR A 406 -4.14 -2.37 11.46
N GLY A 407 -5.37 -2.85 11.73
CA GLY A 407 -6.25 -2.37 12.80
C GLY A 407 -5.64 -2.51 14.19
N GLY A 408 -4.90 -3.57 14.44
CA GLY A 408 -4.20 -3.78 15.70
C GLY A 408 -3.23 -2.66 16.03
N HIS A 409 -2.42 -2.24 15.07
CA HIS A 409 -1.49 -1.11 15.18
C HIS A 409 -2.26 0.20 15.46
N ILE A 410 -3.27 0.51 14.67
CA ILE A 410 -4.07 1.74 14.85
C ILE A 410 -4.76 1.77 16.20
N PHE A 411 -5.34 0.66 16.64
CA PHE A 411 -5.98 0.55 17.95
C PHE A 411 -4.99 0.80 19.10
N LEU A 412 -3.80 0.19 19.04
CA LEU A 412 -2.76 0.41 20.05
C LEU A 412 -2.25 1.86 20.05
N THR A 413 -2.00 2.43 18.89
CA THR A 413 -1.56 3.82 18.75
C THR A 413 -2.61 4.79 19.29
N LEU A 414 -3.88 4.57 18.96
CA LEU A 414 -4.99 5.42 19.40
C LEU A 414 -5.21 5.32 20.92
N THR A 415 -5.18 4.10 21.47
CA THR A 415 -5.29 3.88 22.93
C THR A 415 -4.12 4.49 23.69
N ALA A 416 -2.89 4.37 23.20
CA ALA A 416 -1.71 5.02 23.76
C ALA A 416 -1.85 6.55 23.74
N GLY A 417 -2.35 7.11 22.64
CA GLY A 417 -2.61 8.55 22.50
C GLY A 417 -3.69 9.05 23.45
N VAL A 418 -4.82 8.36 23.58
CA VAL A 418 -5.89 8.71 24.51
C VAL A 418 -5.41 8.65 25.96
N LEU A 419 -4.68 7.59 26.34
CA LEU A 419 -4.10 7.48 27.69
C LEU A 419 -3.08 8.60 27.97
N ALA A 420 -2.26 8.97 27.00
CA ALA A 420 -1.34 10.09 27.14
C ALA A 420 -2.10 11.41 27.35
N LEU A 421 -3.18 11.63 26.62
CA LEU A 421 -4.05 12.82 26.74
C LEU A 421 -4.76 12.85 28.09
N VAL A 422 -5.31 11.73 28.56
CA VAL A 422 -5.91 11.60 29.90
C VAL A 422 -4.86 11.85 30.98
N GLY A 423 -3.65 11.31 30.80
CA GLY A 423 -2.56 11.53 31.74
C GLY A 423 -2.09 12.99 31.83
N THR A 424 -2.08 13.73 30.72
CA THR A 424 -1.79 15.17 30.71
C THR A 424 -2.94 15.96 31.31
N GLY A 425 -4.19 15.63 31.01
CA GLY A 425 -5.39 16.19 31.63
C GLY A 425 -5.41 16.01 33.15
N ALA A 426 -5.09 14.81 33.64
CA ALA A 426 -4.96 14.54 35.07
C ALA A 426 -3.87 15.40 35.75
N ARG A 427 -2.75 15.66 35.08
CA ARG A 427 -1.71 16.59 35.61
C ARG A 427 -2.25 18.00 35.71
N LEU A 428 -2.91 18.50 34.68
CA LEU A 428 -3.53 19.83 34.67
C LEU A 428 -4.58 19.96 35.80
N LEU A 429 -5.44 18.97 35.97
CA LEU A 429 -6.42 18.93 37.07
C LEU A 429 -5.75 18.87 38.42
N GLY A 430 -4.64 18.16 38.58
CA GLY A 430 -3.84 18.13 39.80
C GLY A 430 -3.19 19.47 40.13
N HIS A 431 -2.81 20.28 39.15
CA HIS A 431 -2.38 21.66 39.36
C HIS A 431 -3.59 22.56 39.68
N ALA A 432 -4.67 22.49 38.90
CA ALA A 432 -5.85 23.29 39.11
C ALA A 432 -6.49 23.08 40.50
N SER A 433 -6.52 21.83 40.99
CA SER A 433 -7.04 21.52 42.33
C SER A 433 -6.29 22.23 43.47
N ARG A 434 -4.97 22.43 43.33
CA ARG A 434 -4.18 23.19 44.29
C ARG A 434 -4.56 24.66 44.28
N TYR A 435 -4.67 25.28 43.11
CA TYR A 435 -5.08 26.68 42.97
C TYR A 435 -6.50 26.91 43.45
N LEU A 436 -7.42 25.98 43.16
CA LEU A 436 -8.81 26.03 43.63
C LEU A 436 -8.89 25.99 45.16
N VAL A 437 -8.12 25.09 45.80
CA VAL A 437 -8.07 24.99 47.26
C VAL A 437 -7.45 26.25 47.88
N GLU A 438 -6.44 26.81 47.23
CA GLU A 438 -5.81 28.05 47.68
C GLU A 438 -6.75 29.24 47.51
N GLY A 439 -7.46 29.32 46.40
CA GLY A 439 -8.55 30.27 46.15
C GLY A 439 -9.68 30.16 47.17
N ALA A 440 -10.13 28.94 47.50
CA ALA A 440 -11.15 28.71 48.53
C ALA A 440 -10.66 29.18 49.92
N ARG A 441 -9.41 29.00 50.25
CA ARG A 441 -8.84 29.54 51.49
C ARG A 441 -8.83 31.06 51.49
N HIS A 442 -8.46 31.70 50.38
CA HIS A 442 -8.52 33.16 50.30
C HIS A 442 -9.95 33.70 50.38
N LEU A 443 -10.90 33.03 49.72
CA LEU A 443 -12.35 33.37 49.86
C LEU A 443 -12.83 33.24 51.32
N TYR A 444 -12.41 32.20 52.02
CA TYR A 444 -12.70 32.04 53.45
C TYR A 444 -12.10 33.16 54.28
N ASP A 445 -10.83 33.55 54.05
CA ASP A 445 -10.17 34.64 54.72
C ASP A 445 -10.81 36.01 54.41
N ILE A 446 -11.37 36.21 53.20
CA ILE A 446 -12.15 37.41 52.84
C ILE A 446 -13.45 37.43 53.61
N TYR A 447 -14.15 36.29 53.77
CA TYR A 447 -15.41 36.24 54.52
C TYR A 447 -15.22 36.66 56.01
N ILE A 448 -14.13 36.26 56.63
CA ILE A 448 -13.78 36.59 58.05
C ILE A 448 -12.88 37.82 58.17
N VAL A 449 -12.93 38.74 57.20
CA VAL A 449 -12.01 39.90 57.16
C VAL A 449 -12.15 40.81 58.38
N LEU A 450 -13.37 41.04 58.92
CA LEU A 450 -13.62 41.90 60.07
C LEU A 450 -12.91 41.41 61.35
N PRO A 451 -13.15 40.18 61.85
CA PRO A 451 -12.39 39.67 63.04
C PRO A 451 -10.88 39.56 62.75
N LEU A 452 -10.46 39.31 61.53
CA LEU A 452 -9.07 39.31 61.15
C LEU A 452 -8.41 40.69 61.28
N GLN A 453 -9.08 41.75 60.89
CA GLN A 453 -8.55 43.13 61.06
C GLN A 453 -8.50 43.51 62.54
N ILE A 454 -9.46 43.16 63.33
CA ILE A 454 -9.47 43.38 64.78
C ILE A 454 -8.30 42.65 65.45
N GLU A 455 -8.06 41.39 65.08
CA GLU A 455 -6.92 40.59 65.56
C GLU A 455 -5.58 41.25 65.21
N ARG A 456 -5.44 41.76 64.01
CA ARG A 456 -4.20 42.45 63.52
C ARG A 456 -3.98 43.74 64.25
N LEU A 457 -5.00 44.49 64.55
CA LEU A 457 -4.89 45.74 65.36
C LEU A 457 -4.54 45.41 66.77
N ALA A 458 -5.11 44.37 67.38
CA ALA A 458 -4.85 43.97 68.80
C ALA A 458 -3.44 43.36 68.99
N THR A 459 -2.92 42.63 68.01
CA THR A 459 -1.64 41.93 68.09
C THR A 459 -0.46 42.74 67.58
N GLY A 460 -0.65 43.96 67.04
CA GLY A 460 0.39 44.82 66.50
C GLY A 460 1.26 44.19 65.39
N ALA A 461 0.78 43.09 64.77
CA ALA A 461 1.51 42.35 63.78
C ALA A 461 1.50 43.11 62.46
N ARG A 462 2.67 43.60 62.03
CA ARG A 462 2.88 44.10 60.64
C ARG A 462 2.56 43.02 59.63
N PRO A 463 1.96 43.36 58.49
CA PRO A 463 1.68 42.37 57.42
C PRO A 463 3.02 41.80 56.92
N SER A 464 3.28 40.53 57.19
CA SER A 464 4.35 39.81 56.51
C SER A 464 3.90 39.59 55.06
N ILE A 465 4.38 40.44 54.16
CA ILE A 465 4.34 40.18 52.72
C ILE A 465 5.25 38.98 52.53
N SER A 466 4.63 37.78 52.44
CA SER A 466 5.35 36.58 51.99
C SER A 466 5.75 36.80 50.54
N THR A 467 6.98 37.29 50.35
CA THR A 467 7.64 37.22 49.03
C THR A 467 7.52 35.79 48.51
N VAL A 468 6.76 35.68 47.42
CA VAL A 468 6.72 34.47 46.60
C VAL A 468 8.16 34.23 46.13
N LYS A 469 8.89 33.36 46.81
CA LYS A 469 10.10 32.77 46.25
C LYS A 469 9.68 31.90 45.09
N GLN A 470 9.76 32.45 43.89
CA GLN A 470 9.84 31.71 42.65
C GLN A 470 11.07 30.80 42.73
N GLY A 471 10.85 29.55 43.11
CA GLY A 471 11.83 28.48 42.99
C GLY A 471 11.88 28.02 41.54
N ALA A 472 12.63 28.75 40.73
CA ALA A 472 13.21 28.17 39.50
C ALA A 472 14.31 27.21 39.97
N ARG A 473 14.12 25.92 39.72
CA ARG A 473 15.19 24.92 39.61
C ARG A 473 14.91 24.03 38.44
N PRO A 474 15.95 23.66 37.64
CA PRO A 474 15.93 23.15 36.26
C PRO A 474 15.34 21.76 36.10
#